data_1e7dcecbb38ff2ba53acaafba97ba01d
#
_entry.id   1e7dcecbb38ff2ba53acaafba97ba01d
#
_cell.length_a   1.000
_cell.length_b   1.000
_cell.length_c   1.000
_cell.angle_alpha   90.00
_cell.angle_beta   90.00
_cell.angle_gamma   90.00
#
_symmetry.space_group_name_H-M   'P 1'
#
loop_
_entity.id
_entity.type
_entity.pdbx_description
1 polymer ?
#
loop_
_entity_poly.entity_id
_entity_poly.type
_entity_poly.pdbx_seq_one_letter_code
_entity_poly.pdbx_strand_id
1 'polypeptide(L)'
;MQPVANKPGHSSRVLRLTAKAFVLLSGLSIMSAGLWAQPPASASWPPPRHFDYNYAHEARRAAEFDLDHLDAGTLHDIFAERRRRVLQAIPGGAMLIFSVERAQPRRLEFQVPNSENHDFMYLTGLEGLDSYDSALLLLPSAEKNWIVLYTSGDPAEMKQATGIEEVKPLAKLEEDLSVALTDYRDWRITQIRRWPLPAALAKAWGRDHKVLYVNYPRFLRLGMPEPPRLEFFERMRRFSSELEMRDSADILDPVRMLHDAYDLACIRRAVQITGEGIVEGLRAAKPGRTETQIMEIMDFVYRYRGATLGFPTEVQETPLPPAPPAKEIPEGFIDFVPRSQAVFIRPGGVVHVDTGASFRDHSADIQRHVPVDGQFTDEQRRLYEIALNVQKTVISRIKPGVYWWELHNLAVQMLRDAGGYDKYYTYGIGHFIGMEVHDEGDYEQPLQPGMAMAIEQGVMPPGGTRIAFEDDVIVTDTGHDWISQNIPMELSDVEHMAREKSRFESFAGKEPLSLAPEGP
;
A
#
# COMPACT_ATOMS: atom_id res chain seq x y z
N MET A 1 47.16 52.78 21.90
CA MET A 1 47.33 52.27 23.27
C MET A 1 47.02 50.77 23.24
N GLN A 2 47.95 50.05 23.81
CA GLN A 2 48.14 48.62 23.65
C GLN A 2 47.08 47.73 24.31
N PRO A 3 47.15 46.44 24.03
CA PRO A 3 46.10 45.47 24.15
C PRO A 3 46.19 44.67 25.46
N VAL A 4 45.13 43.93 25.81
CA VAL A 4 45.21 42.92 26.85
C VAL A 4 44.83 41.55 26.25
N ALA A 5 45.71 40.63 26.63
CA ALA A 5 45.92 39.32 26.12
C ALA A 5 44.84 38.28 26.51
N ASN A 6 44.76 37.36 25.61
CA ASN A 6 44.20 36.05 25.61
C ASN A 6 44.82 35.05 26.60
N LYS A 7 44.09 34.11 27.15
CA LYS A 7 44.55 32.74 27.42
C LYS A 7 43.39 31.72 27.46
N PRO A 8 43.68 30.40 27.32
CA PRO A 8 42.97 29.55 26.39
C PRO A 8 42.30 28.30 27.08
N GLY A 9 41.52 27.61 26.29
CA GLY A 9 41.51 26.16 26.31
C GLY A 9 40.45 25.45 27.10
N HIS A 10 39.46 24.93 26.44
CA HIS A 10 38.94 23.59 26.75
C HIS A 10 38.70 22.81 25.46
N SER A 11 39.46 21.74 25.34
CA SER A 11 39.38 20.74 24.29
C SER A 11 38.12 19.91 24.49
N SER A 12 37.18 20.03 23.58
CA SER A 12 36.11 19.01 23.42
C SER A 12 36.64 17.91 22.51
N ARG A 13 36.82 16.72 23.09
CA ARG A 13 37.03 15.47 22.35
C ARG A 13 35.78 15.18 21.54
N VAL A 14 35.85 15.39 20.23
CA VAL A 14 34.90 14.84 19.28
C VAL A 14 35.19 13.36 19.17
N LEU A 15 34.28 12.55 19.69
CA LEU A 15 34.25 11.11 19.40
C LEU A 15 33.90 10.95 17.92
N ARG A 16 34.88 10.48 17.14
CA ARG A 16 34.61 9.95 15.80
C ARG A 16 33.88 8.62 15.95
N LEU A 17 32.57 8.63 15.82
CA LEU A 17 31.77 7.46 15.48
C LEU A 17 31.83 7.30 13.98
N THR A 18 32.51 6.24 13.57
CA THR A 18 32.65 5.82 12.19
C THR A 18 31.29 5.56 11.55
N ALA A 19 31.04 6.26 10.46
CA ALA A 19 29.92 6.02 9.55
C ALA A 19 30.00 4.60 8.95
N LYS A 20 29.19 3.70 9.49
CA LYS A 20 28.76 2.46 8.85
C LYS A 20 27.34 2.21 9.29
N ALA A 21 26.39 2.74 8.55
CA ALA A 21 24.99 2.32 8.46
C ALA A 21 24.16 3.45 7.84
N PHE A 22 24.16 3.57 6.53
CA PHE A 22 23.06 4.25 5.83
C PHE A 22 23.09 3.83 4.36
N VAL A 23 22.63 2.64 4.10
CA VAL A 23 21.99 2.25 2.85
C VAL A 23 20.83 1.39 3.29
N LEU A 24 19.64 1.72 2.89
CA LEU A 24 18.37 1.04 3.10
C LEU A 24 17.38 1.84 3.94
N LEU A 25 16.59 2.59 3.23
CA LEU A 25 15.25 2.97 3.67
C LEU A 25 14.39 3.28 2.43
N SER A 26 14.37 2.36 1.50
CA SER A 26 13.21 2.09 0.67
C SER A 26 12.61 0.81 1.23
N GLY A 27 11.40 0.86 1.77
CA GLY A 27 10.67 -0.30 2.26
C GLY A 27 11.32 -1.00 3.45
N LEU A 28 11.31 -0.42 4.63
CA LEU A 28 11.78 -1.08 5.84
C LEU A 28 10.67 -1.80 6.55
N SER A 29 10.45 -3.06 6.13
CA SER A 29 10.38 -4.12 7.11
C SER A 29 11.81 -4.58 7.37
N ILE A 30 12.54 -4.00 8.34
CA ILE A 30 13.75 -4.60 8.86
C ILE A 30 13.31 -5.84 9.65
N MET A 31 13.13 -6.93 8.94
CA MET A 31 13.27 -8.23 9.57
C MET A 31 14.69 -8.69 9.29
N SER A 32 15.52 -8.67 10.34
CA SER A 32 16.85 -9.29 10.32
C SER A 32 16.79 -10.62 9.58
N ALA A 33 17.82 -10.96 8.80
CA ALA A 33 18.03 -12.25 8.14
C ALA A 33 18.19 -13.41 9.16
N GLY A 34 17.27 -13.51 10.12
CA GLY A 34 17.05 -14.62 10.99
C GLY A 34 15.81 -15.36 10.47
N LEU A 35 15.91 -16.69 10.38
CA LEU A 35 14.75 -17.55 10.22
C LEU A 35 13.64 -17.02 11.12
N TRP A 36 12.48 -16.73 10.58
CA TRP A 36 11.32 -16.36 11.38
C TRP A 36 11.09 -17.47 12.38
N ALA A 37 11.22 -17.17 13.66
CA ALA A 37 10.93 -18.15 14.70
C ALA A 37 9.43 -18.45 14.63
N GLN A 38 9.07 -19.74 14.83
CA GLN A 38 7.68 -20.07 15.08
C GLN A 38 7.15 -19.18 16.21
N PRO A 39 5.99 -18.56 16.09
CA PRO A 39 5.38 -17.89 17.23
C PRO A 39 5.28 -18.88 18.38
N PRO A 40 5.51 -18.45 19.63
CA PRO A 40 5.42 -19.36 20.78
C PRO A 40 4.04 -20.01 20.78
N ALA A 41 3.99 -21.33 20.93
CA ALA A 41 2.78 -22.16 20.89
C ALA A 41 1.71 -21.79 21.97
N SER A 42 1.94 -20.74 22.75
CA SER A 42 1.07 -20.25 23.82
C SER A 42 0.48 -18.85 23.58
N ALA A 43 0.73 -18.22 22.45
CA ALA A 43 -0.01 -17.00 22.10
C ALA A 43 -1.43 -17.39 21.71
N SER A 44 -2.32 -17.46 22.70
CA SER A 44 -3.77 -17.51 22.45
C SER A 44 -4.23 -16.13 21.97
N TRP A 45 -3.95 -15.83 20.70
CA TRP A 45 -4.62 -14.72 20.04
C TRP A 45 -6.13 -14.98 20.08
N PRO A 46 -6.97 -13.99 20.32
CA PRO A 46 -8.38 -14.18 20.14
C PRO A 46 -8.57 -14.69 18.71
N PRO A 47 -9.36 -15.74 18.50
CA PRO A 47 -9.62 -16.23 17.16
C PRO A 47 -10.11 -15.06 16.31
N PRO A 48 -9.71 -14.98 15.03
CA PRO A 48 -10.20 -13.94 14.14
C PRO A 48 -11.72 -13.90 14.28
N ARG A 49 -12.27 -12.70 14.50
CA ARG A 49 -13.71 -12.55 14.69
C ARG A 49 -14.37 -12.98 13.41
N HIS A 50 -15.07 -14.10 13.45
CA HIS A 50 -15.75 -14.65 12.31
C HIS A 50 -16.86 -13.68 11.87
N PHE A 51 -16.58 -12.92 10.81
CA PHE A 51 -17.65 -12.48 9.92
C PHE A 51 -17.79 -13.58 8.86
N ASP A 52 -19.02 -13.81 8.41
CA ASP A 52 -19.29 -14.83 7.40
C ASP A 52 -18.68 -14.43 6.05
N TYR A 53 -17.40 -14.80 5.84
CA TYR A 53 -16.72 -14.61 4.58
C TYR A 53 -16.74 -15.90 3.78
N ASN A 54 -17.09 -15.80 2.49
CA ASN A 54 -17.15 -16.93 1.56
C ASN A 54 -16.43 -16.56 0.25
N TYR A 55 -15.16 -16.95 0.15
CA TYR A 55 -14.35 -16.65 -1.03
C TYR A 55 -14.99 -17.12 -2.34
N ALA A 56 -15.55 -18.35 -2.39
CA ALA A 56 -16.15 -18.86 -3.63
C ALA A 56 -17.37 -18.03 -4.08
N HIS A 57 -18.09 -17.42 -3.14
CA HIS A 57 -19.16 -16.47 -3.45
C HIS A 57 -18.59 -15.15 -4.00
N GLU A 58 -17.63 -14.56 -3.32
CA GLU A 58 -17.01 -13.30 -3.73
C GLU A 58 -16.29 -13.44 -5.08
N ALA A 59 -15.56 -14.53 -5.31
CA ALA A 59 -14.87 -14.78 -6.58
C ALA A 59 -15.83 -14.94 -7.78
N ARG A 60 -17.01 -15.57 -7.58
CA ARG A 60 -18.02 -15.64 -8.64
C ARG A 60 -18.59 -14.27 -8.95
N ARG A 61 -18.93 -13.48 -7.94
CA ARG A 61 -19.45 -12.13 -8.14
C ARG A 61 -18.40 -11.23 -8.80
N ALA A 62 -17.12 -11.37 -8.43
CA ALA A 62 -16.03 -10.61 -9.03
C ALA A 62 -15.94 -10.81 -10.56
N ALA A 63 -16.19 -12.03 -11.04
CA ALA A 63 -16.21 -12.34 -12.46
C ALA A 63 -17.41 -11.76 -13.22
N GLU A 64 -18.44 -11.32 -12.54
CA GLU A 64 -19.66 -10.74 -13.10
C GLU A 64 -19.60 -9.21 -13.18
N PHE A 65 -18.63 -8.56 -12.52
CA PHE A 65 -18.52 -7.10 -12.55
C PHE A 65 -18.07 -6.57 -13.91
N ASP A 66 -18.90 -5.71 -14.50
CA ASP A 66 -18.50 -4.82 -15.58
C ASP A 66 -17.91 -3.53 -14.98
N LEU A 67 -16.60 -3.57 -14.69
CA LEU A 67 -15.90 -2.46 -14.04
C LEU A 67 -15.88 -1.16 -14.85
N ASP A 68 -16.10 -1.25 -16.17
CA ASP A 68 -16.12 -0.09 -17.05
C ASP A 68 -17.49 0.62 -17.02
N HIS A 69 -18.56 -0.07 -16.54
CA HIS A 69 -19.95 0.46 -16.53
C HIS A 69 -20.66 0.22 -15.18
N LEU A 70 -19.95 0.36 -14.07
CA LEU A 70 -20.58 0.27 -12.74
C LEU A 70 -21.49 1.47 -12.49
N ASP A 71 -22.74 1.19 -12.17
CA ASP A 71 -23.70 2.21 -11.76
C ASP A 71 -23.56 2.58 -10.27
N ALA A 72 -24.02 3.77 -9.91
CA ALA A 72 -23.94 4.27 -8.55
C ALA A 72 -24.66 3.39 -7.53
N GLY A 73 -25.76 2.74 -7.92
CA GLY A 73 -26.52 1.86 -7.04
C GLY A 73 -25.69 0.64 -6.63
N THR A 74 -25.03 0.00 -7.59
CA THR A 74 -24.11 -1.13 -7.35
C THR A 74 -22.98 -0.72 -6.41
N LEU A 75 -22.37 0.46 -6.61
CA LEU A 75 -21.32 0.97 -5.72
C LEU A 75 -21.87 1.23 -4.30
N HIS A 76 -23.06 1.83 -4.18
CA HIS A 76 -23.69 2.05 -2.87
C HIS A 76 -23.91 0.74 -2.11
N ASP A 77 -24.34 -0.32 -2.79
CA ASP A 77 -24.56 -1.64 -2.17
C ASP A 77 -23.26 -2.26 -1.68
N ILE A 78 -22.17 -2.14 -2.45
CA ILE A 78 -20.82 -2.60 -2.07
C ILE A 78 -20.39 -1.91 -0.78
N PHE A 79 -20.38 -0.58 -0.77
CA PHE A 79 -19.91 0.18 0.41
C PHE A 79 -20.87 0.04 1.60
N ALA A 80 -22.17 -0.13 1.39
CA ALA A 80 -23.11 -0.43 2.45
C ALA A 80 -22.82 -1.79 3.10
N GLU A 81 -22.47 -2.80 2.30
CA GLU A 81 -22.11 -4.12 2.80
C GLU A 81 -20.80 -4.08 3.62
N ARG A 82 -19.80 -3.31 3.19
CA ARG A 82 -18.55 -3.08 3.95
C ARG A 82 -18.84 -2.44 5.30
N ARG A 83 -19.63 -1.37 5.33
CA ARG A 83 -20.09 -0.74 6.58
C ARG A 83 -20.85 -1.71 7.48
N ARG A 84 -21.66 -2.59 6.92
CA ARG A 84 -22.41 -3.62 7.67
C ARG A 84 -21.45 -4.64 8.31
N ARG A 85 -20.44 -5.12 7.57
CA ARG A 85 -19.41 -6.04 8.09
C ARG A 85 -18.64 -5.41 9.25
N VAL A 86 -18.20 -4.17 9.09
CA VAL A 86 -17.48 -3.43 10.15
C VAL A 86 -18.36 -3.20 11.38
N LEU A 87 -19.64 -2.80 11.20
CA LEU A 87 -20.58 -2.65 12.31
C LEU A 87 -20.77 -3.94 13.11
N GLN A 88 -20.76 -5.10 12.46
CA GLN A 88 -20.83 -6.39 13.13
C GLN A 88 -19.55 -6.75 13.88
N ALA A 89 -18.40 -6.28 13.39
CA ALA A 89 -17.10 -6.54 14.01
C ALA A 89 -16.81 -5.64 15.23
N ILE A 90 -17.48 -4.49 15.37
CA ILE A 90 -17.32 -3.60 16.54
C ILE A 90 -17.85 -4.32 17.80
N PRO A 91 -17.01 -4.62 18.81
CA PRO A 91 -17.41 -5.40 19.97
C PRO A 91 -18.26 -4.64 20.97
N GLY A 92 -18.32 -3.32 20.84
CA GLY A 92 -19.02 -2.38 21.69
C GLY A 92 -18.43 -0.98 21.56
N GLY A 93 -19.20 0.05 21.86
CA GLY A 93 -18.80 1.45 21.64
C GLY A 93 -19.14 1.91 20.22
N ALA A 94 -18.35 2.84 19.71
CA ALA A 94 -18.50 3.42 18.37
C ALA A 94 -17.16 3.46 17.65
N MET A 95 -17.20 3.63 16.33
CA MET A 95 -16.02 3.84 15.49
C MET A 95 -16.14 5.18 14.78
N LEU A 96 -15.07 5.95 14.75
CA LEU A 96 -14.98 7.24 14.08
C LEU A 96 -13.74 7.24 13.18
N ILE A 97 -13.96 7.23 11.87
CA ILE A 97 -12.91 7.21 10.85
C ILE A 97 -12.84 8.57 10.19
N PHE A 98 -11.70 9.22 10.30
CA PHE A 98 -11.40 10.48 9.62
C PHE A 98 -10.83 10.23 8.24
N SER A 99 -11.22 11.06 7.30
CA SER A 99 -10.57 11.16 6.00
C SER A 99 -9.23 11.90 6.10
N VAL A 100 -8.62 12.19 4.94
CA VAL A 100 -7.43 13.05 4.86
C VAL A 100 -7.81 14.50 5.16
N GLU A 101 -7.00 15.17 5.95
CA GLU A 101 -7.12 16.59 6.24
C GLU A 101 -6.31 17.42 5.23
N ARG A 102 -6.88 18.48 4.68
CA ARG A 102 -6.19 19.36 3.71
C ARG A 102 -4.89 19.95 4.22
N ALA A 103 -4.77 20.13 5.55
CA ALA A 103 -3.60 20.71 6.19
C ALA A 103 -2.47 19.70 6.45
N GLN A 104 -2.65 18.42 6.17
CA GLN A 104 -1.57 17.46 6.40
C GLN A 104 -0.44 17.64 5.39
N PRO A 105 0.82 17.66 5.86
CA PRO A 105 1.95 17.55 4.94
C PRO A 105 1.85 16.19 4.22
N ARG A 106 1.91 16.24 2.89
CA ARG A 106 1.92 15.03 2.07
C ARG A 106 3.02 14.09 2.54
N ARG A 107 2.75 12.81 2.67
CA ARG A 107 3.77 11.80 2.94
C ARG A 107 4.85 11.88 1.86
N LEU A 108 6.10 12.10 2.28
CA LEU A 108 7.23 12.18 1.37
C LEU A 108 7.72 10.80 0.88
N GLU A 109 7.33 9.71 1.54
CA GLU A 109 7.87 8.37 1.28
C GLU A 109 7.28 7.69 0.03
N PHE A 110 6.00 7.90 -0.24
CA PHE A 110 5.39 7.45 -1.48
C PHE A 110 4.53 8.61 -1.98
N GLN A 111 5.13 9.49 -2.78
CA GLN A 111 4.40 10.59 -3.41
C GLN A 111 3.52 10.06 -4.55
N VAL A 112 2.65 9.12 -4.22
CA VAL A 112 1.48 8.90 -5.04
C VAL A 112 0.58 10.12 -4.83
N PRO A 113 0.11 10.78 -5.88
CA PRO A 113 -0.67 12.02 -5.78
C PRO A 113 -1.93 11.92 -4.90
N ASN A 114 -2.34 10.72 -4.52
CA ASN A 114 -3.58 10.40 -3.83
C ASN A 114 -3.36 9.51 -2.61
N SER A 115 -2.42 9.84 -1.70
CA SER A 115 -2.35 9.13 -0.42
C SER A 115 -3.60 9.46 0.41
N GLU A 116 -4.71 8.86 0.04
CA GLU A 116 -5.99 8.99 0.72
C GLU A 116 -6.02 8.12 1.97
N ASN A 117 -6.96 8.37 2.85
CA ASN A 117 -7.19 7.46 3.96
C ASN A 117 -8.01 6.27 3.45
N HIS A 118 -7.34 5.17 3.14
CA HIS A 118 -7.97 3.98 2.57
C HIS A 118 -9.05 3.37 3.47
N ASP A 119 -8.97 3.51 4.79
CA ASP A 119 -10.06 3.09 5.69
C ASP A 119 -11.34 3.87 5.45
N PHE A 120 -11.21 5.20 5.29
CA PHE A 120 -12.35 6.06 5.00
C PHE A 120 -12.93 5.75 3.62
N MET A 121 -12.07 5.62 2.63
CA MET A 121 -12.42 5.29 1.26
C MET A 121 -13.06 3.91 1.14
N TYR A 122 -12.51 2.89 1.81
CA TYR A 122 -13.08 1.54 1.89
C TYR A 122 -14.52 1.54 2.38
N LEU A 123 -14.86 2.44 3.30
CA LEU A 123 -16.19 2.54 3.90
C LEU A 123 -17.16 3.45 3.16
N THR A 124 -16.67 4.42 2.39
CA THR A 124 -17.51 5.47 1.78
C THR A 124 -17.51 5.47 0.27
N GLY A 125 -16.44 4.99 -0.37
CA GLY A 125 -16.21 5.13 -1.81
C GLY A 125 -15.86 6.55 -2.25
N LEU A 126 -15.59 7.46 -1.32
CA LEU A 126 -15.19 8.83 -1.65
C LEU A 126 -13.70 8.90 -1.93
N GLU A 127 -13.36 9.44 -3.08
CA GLU A 127 -12.01 9.59 -3.60
C GLU A 127 -11.65 11.07 -3.80
N GLY A 128 -10.35 11.37 -3.87
CA GLY A 128 -9.86 12.69 -4.23
C GLY A 128 -10.35 13.80 -3.32
N LEU A 129 -10.68 14.94 -3.91
CA LEU A 129 -11.08 16.15 -3.18
C LEU A 129 -12.39 15.98 -2.39
N ASP A 130 -13.26 15.07 -2.80
CA ASP A 130 -14.55 14.82 -2.16
C ASP A 130 -14.41 14.10 -0.83
N SER A 131 -13.28 13.40 -0.61
CA SER A 131 -12.97 12.72 0.66
C SER A 131 -12.45 13.67 1.74
N TYR A 132 -11.87 14.83 1.39
CA TYR A 132 -11.17 15.70 2.35
C TYR A 132 -12.07 16.29 3.43
N ASP A 133 -11.48 16.48 4.63
CA ASP A 133 -12.14 17.12 5.78
C ASP A 133 -13.51 16.50 6.08
N SER A 134 -13.54 15.17 6.13
CA SER A 134 -14.73 14.38 6.43
C SER A 134 -14.47 13.37 7.55
N ALA A 135 -15.52 12.88 8.18
CA ALA A 135 -15.44 11.80 9.17
C ALA A 135 -16.68 10.91 9.09
N LEU A 136 -16.50 9.60 9.22
CA LEU A 136 -17.57 8.63 9.25
C LEU A 136 -17.71 8.06 10.67
N LEU A 137 -18.90 8.21 11.25
CA LEU A 137 -19.26 7.61 12.53
C LEU A 137 -20.09 6.35 12.27
N LEU A 138 -19.65 5.23 12.86
CA LEU A 138 -20.34 3.96 12.87
C LEU A 138 -20.68 3.58 14.32
N LEU A 139 -21.96 3.40 14.61
CA LEU A 139 -22.44 2.99 15.95
C LEU A 139 -23.38 1.80 15.83
N PRO A 140 -22.95 0.58 16.21
CA PRO A 140 -23.85 -0.57 16.32
C PRO A 140 -24.84 -0.34 17.46
N SER A 141 -26.10 -0.64 17.21
CA SER A 141 -27.17 -0.55 18.21
C SER A 141 -28.25 -1.59 17.94
N ALA A 142 -28.84 -2.11 19.02
CA ALA A 142 -29.93 -3.10 18.93
C ALA A 142 -31.21 -2.56 18.26
N GLU A 143 -31.45 -1.26 18.32
CA GLU A 143 -32.64 -0.62 17.76
C GLU A 143 -32.41 -0.19 16.30
N LYS A 144 -31.29 0.47 16.05
CA LYS A 144 -30.91 0.98 14.73
C LYS A 144 -29.41 1.21 14.71
N ASN A 145 -28.70 0.65 13.75
CA ASN A 145 -27.30 1.05 13.49
C ASN A 145 -27.27 2.50 13.00
N TRP A 146 -26.32 3.28 13.52
CA TRP A 146 -26.09 4.64 13.06
C TRP A 146 -24.87 4.67 12.16
N ILE A 147 -25.06 5.23 10.98
CA ILE A 147 -24.01 5.50 9.99
C ILE A 147 -24.17 6.97 9.65
N VAL A 148 -23.23 7.80 10.09
CA VAL A 148 -23.32 9.26 9.93
C VAL A 148 -22.03 9.77 9.28
N LEU A 149 -22.17 10.37 8.12
CA LEU A 149 -21.09 11.05 7.44
C LEU A 149 -21.10 12.53 7.84
N TYR A 150 -20.01 12.99 8.41
CA TYR A 150 -19.74 14.41 8.65
C TYR A 150 -18.79 14.89 7.56
N THR A 151 -19.11 16.02 6.91
CA THR A 151 -18.35 16.51 5.77
C THR A 151 -18.28 18.03 5.72
N SER A 152 -17.20 18.55 5.16
CA SER A 152 -17.08 19.95 4.77
C SER A 152 -17.70 20.25 3.40
N GLY A 153 -18.03 19.21 2.62
CA GLY A 153 -18.73 19.30 1.34
C GLY A 153 -20.23 19.53 1.47
N ASP A 154 -20.94 19.58 0.34
CA ASP A 154 -22.40 19.67 0.33
C ASP A 154 -23.03 18.35 0.81
N PRO A 155 -23.88 18.36 1.86
CA PRO A 155 -24.48 17.14 2.37
C PRO A 155 -25.36 16.39 1.38
N ALA A 156 -26.02 17.08 0.44
CA ALA A 156 -26.89 16.44 -0.54
C ALA A 156 -26.07 15.74 -1.63
N GLU A 157 -24.98 16.36 -2.09
CA GLU A 157 -24.04 15.75 -3.01
C GLU A 157 -23.36 14.52 -2.38
N MET A 158 -22.90 14.63 -1.13
CA MET A 158 -22.28 13.52 -0.42
C MET A 158 -23.24 12.36 -0.16
N LYS A 159 -24.51 12.64 0.13
CA LYS A 159 -25.55 11.62 0.23
C LYS A 159 -25.75 10.89 -1.10
N GLN A 160 -25.77 11.63 -2.20
CA GLN A 160 -25.88 11.06 -3.54
C GLN A 160 -24.65 10.23 -3.91
N ALA A 161 -23.44 10.68 -3.55
CA ALA A 161 -22.20 9.99 -3.87
C ALA A 161 -22.02 8.67 -3.07
N THR A 162 -22.39 8.67 -1.78
CA THR A 162 -22.09 7.56 -0.86
C THR A 162 -23.25 6.61 -0.58
N GLY A 163 -24.48 7.01 -0.90
CA GLY A 163 -25.69 6.31 -0.46
C GLY A 163 -25.92 6.34 1.06
N ILE A 164 -25.15 7.14 1.82
CA ILE A 164 -25.33 7.31 3.26
C ILE A 164 -26.49 8.27 3.52
N GLU A 165 -27.51 7.78 4.24
CA GLU A 165 -28.73 8.56 4.48
C GLU A 165 -28.54 9.76 5.40
N GLU A 166 -27.70 9.61 6.43
CA GLU A 166 -27.47 10.66 7.42
C GLU A 166 -26.13 11.34 7.17
N VAL A 167 -26.19 12.51 6.52
CA VAL A 167 -25.03 13.36 6.23
C VAL A 167 -25.18 14.68 6.95
N LYS A 168 -24.14 15.12 7.65
CA LYS A 168 -24.12 16.36 8.44
C LYS A 168 -22.89 17.21 8.11
N PRO A 169 -22.98 18.54 8.30
CA PRO A 169 -21.79 19.39 8.27
C PRO A 169 -20.74 18.93 9.30
N LEU A 170 -19.46 18.95 8.95
CA LEU A 170 -18.35 18.52 9.83
C LEU A 170 -18.35 19.24 11.18
N ALA A 171 -18.73 20.52 11.21
CA ALA A 171 -18.85 21.29 12.46
C ALA A 171 -19.84 20.71 13.49
N LYS A 172 -20.75 19.81 13.07
CA LYS A 172 -21.68 19.13 13.96
C LYS A 172 -21.07 17.92 14.67
N LEU A 173 -19.96 17.40 14.20
CA LEU A 173 -19.28 16.26 14.82
C LEU A 173 -18.90 16.57 16.28
N GLU A 174 -18.24 17.70 16.50
CA GLU A 174 -17.80 18.12 17.84
C GLU A 174 -18.99 18.36 18.78
N GLU A 175 -20.08 18.94 18.28
CA GLU A 175 -21.30 19.13 19.04
C GLU A 175 -21.95 17.80 19.45
N ASP A 176 -22.15 16.88 18.49
CA ASP A 176 -22.79 15.60 18.74
C ASP A 176 -21.97 14.74 19.75
N LEU A 177 -20.64 14.73 19.61
CA LEU A 177 -19.76 14.01 20.53
C LEU A 177 -19.72 14.65 21.92
N SER A 178 -19.64 15.99 22.02
CA SER A 178 -19.64 16.71 23.28
C SER A 178 -20.92 16.45 24.07
N VAL A 179 -22.08 16.47 23.41
CA VAL A 179 -23.36 16.15 24.06
C VAL A 179 -23.38 14.71 24.55
N ALA A 180 -22.88 13.75 23.77
CA ALA A 180 -22.84 12.34 24.14
C ALA A 180 -21.86 12.04 25.29
N LEU A 181 -20.76 12.78 25.38
CA LEU A 181 -19.72 12.63 26.43
C LEU A 181 -20.08 13.32 27.74
N THR A 182 -21.08 14.21 27.73
CA THR A 182 -21.51 14.92 28.93
C THR A 182 -21.93 13.95 30.05
N ASP A 183 -21.46 14.18 31.29
CA ASP A 183 -21.77 13.31 32.41
C ASP A 183 -23.27 13.30 32.72
N TYR A 184 -23.82 12.09 32.91
CA TYR A 184 -25.22 11.86 33.28
C TYR A 184 -25.66 12.47 34.61
N ARG A 185 -24.78 13.05 35.39
CA ARG A 185 -25.10 13.82 36.62
C ARG A 185 -25.52 15.26 36.32
N ASP A 186 -25.35 15.72 35.09
CA ASP A 186 -25.78 17.05 34.70
C ASP A 186 -27.29 17.08 34.41
N TRP A 187 -28.01 18.07 34.92
CA TRP A 187 -29.44 18.27 34.69
C TRP A 187 -29.83 18.39 33.20
N ARG A 188 -28.87 18.73 32.33
CA ARG A 188 -29.04 18.83 30.89
C ARG A 188 -29.35 17.50 30.21
N ILE A 189 -29.10 16.36 30.89
CA ILE A 189 -29.37 15.02 30.35
C ILE A 189 -30.85 14.81 30.02
N THR A 190 -31.75 15.42 30.74
CA THR A 190 -33.18 15.33 30.40
C THR A 190 -33.48 15.90 29.01
N GLN A 191 -32.58 16.72 28.49
CA GLN A 191 -32.69 17.30 27.14
C GLN A 191 -31.98 16.50 26.06
N ILE A 192 -31.02 15.62 26.38
CA ILE A 192 -30.26 14.80 25.41
C ILE A 192 -31.19 13.93 24.53
N ARG A 193 -32.37 13.59 25.05
CA ARG A 193 -33.40 12.84 24.31
C ARG A 193 -33.90 13.59 23.06
N ARG A 194 -33.64 14.88 22.95
CA ARG A 194 -33.96 15.70 21.76
C ARG A 194 -32.96 15.51 20.63
N TRP A 195 -31.79 14.90 20.91
CA TRP A 195 -30.75 14.59 19.93
C TRP A 195 -30.58 13.07 19.84
N PRO A 196 -31.23 12.42 18.88
CA PRO A 196 -31.29 10.96 18.81
C PRO A 196 -29.92 10.29 18.74
N LEU A 197 -28.98 10.79 17.92
CA LEU A 197 -27.63 10.22 17.81
C LEU A 197 -26.79 10.40 19.08
N PRO A 198 -26.64 11.62 19.67
CA PRO A 198 -25.98 11.76 20.97
C PRO A 198 -26.59 10.87 22.07
N ALA A 199 -27.90 10.72 22.09
CA ALA A 199 -28.57 9.82 23.04
C ALA A 199 -28.23 8.34 22.81
N ALA A 200 -28.13 7.91 21.55
CA ALA A 200 -27.71 6.57 21.19
C ALA A 200 -26.24 6.30 21.55
N LEU A 201 -25.34 7.24 21.28
CA LEU A 201 -23.92 7.19 21.68
C LEU A 201 -23.78 7.09 23.20
N ALA A 202 -24.46 7.96 23.95
CA ALA A 202 -24.43 7.94 25.41
C ALA A 202 -24.98 6.64 25.99
N LYS A 203 -26.00 6.05 25.36
CA LYS A 203 -26.55 4.74 25.74
C LYS A 203 -25.57 3.59 25.45
N ALA A 204 -24.92 3.62 24.31
CA ALA A 204 -23.95 2.60 23.90
C ALA A 204 -22.69 2.61 24.78
N TRP A 205 -22.22 3.81 25.13
CA TRP A 205 -21.05 3.97 26.00
C TRP A 205 -21.32 3.66 27.48
N GLY A 206 -22.55 3.84 27.94
CA GLY A 206 -22.85 3.70 29.37
C GLY A 206 -22.15 4.76 30.22
N ARG A 207 -22.00 4.46 31.52
CA ARG A 207 -21.40 5.41 32.47
C ARG A 207 -19.91 5.26 32.68
N ASP A 208 -19.47 4.01 32.74
CA ASP A 208 -18.18 3.68 33.35
C ASP A 208 -17.10 3.32 32.33
N HIS A 209 -17.49 3.10 31.07
CA HIS A 209 -16.54 2.67 30.04
C HIS A 209 -17.01 3.07 28.64
N LYS A 210 -16.44 4.17 28.12
CA LYS A 210 -16.76 4.69 26.80
C LYS A 210 -15.65 4.31 25.85
N VAL A 211 -15.92 3.45 24.87
CA VAL A 211 -14.94 3.03 23.87
C VAL A 211 -15.22 3.70 22.53
N LEU A 212 -14.21 4.35 21.97
CA LEU A 212 -14.24 4.91 20.63
C LEU A 212 -13.04 4.38 19.85
N TYR A 213 -13.32 3.64 18.78
CA TYR A 213 -12.31 3.22 17.82
C TYR A 213 -12.07 4.34 16.83
N VAL A 214 -10.80 4.69 16.60
CA VAL A 214 -10.40 5.78 15.72
C VAL A 214 -9.22 5.36 14.85
N ASN A 215 -9.14 5.86 13.64
CA ASN A 215 -7.99 5.62 12.78
C ASN A 215 -6.82 6.50 13.21
N TYR A 216 -5.91 5.93 13.99
CA TYR A 216 -4.67 6.61 14.32
C TYR A 216 -3.81 6.81 13.06
N PRO A 217 -3.10 7.96 12.98
CA PRO A 217 -2.14 8.16 11.90
C PRO A 217 -1.07 7.09 11.96
N ARG A 218 -0.97 6.29 10.92
CA ARG A 218 0.12 5.33 10.75
C ARG A 218 1.37 6.07 10.26
N PHE A 219 2.54 5.58 10.59
CA PHE A 219 3.84 6.12 10.12
C PHE A 219 4.19 7.54 10.64
N LEU A 220 3.70 7.92 11.82
CA LEU A 220 4.19 9.12 12.48
C LEU A 220 5.63 8.92 12.96
N ARG A 221 6.49 9.88 12.62
CA ARG A 221 7.83 9.98 13.22
C ARG A 221 7.80 11.04 14.32
N LEU A 222 8.51 10.79 15.42
CA LEU A 222 8.53 11.70 16.59
C LEU A 222 8.95 13.16 16.28
N GLY A 223 9.61 13.40 15.17
CA GLY A 223 10.00 14.75 14.73
C GLY A 223 9.03 15.43 13.76
N MET A 224 7.93 14.78 13.39
CA MET A 224 6.94 15.35 12.47
C MET A 224 5.93 16.24 13.22
N PRO A 225 5.36 17.26 12.56
CA PRO A 225 4.24 18.02 13.13
C PRO A 225 3.08 17.09 13.48
N GLU A 226 2.47 17.34 14.63
CA GLU A 226 1.30 16.58 15.08
C GLU A 226 0.11 16.81 14.13
N PRO A 227 -0.52 15.76 13.61
CA PRO A 227 -1.72 15.90 12.78
C PRO A 227 -2.89 16.49 13.58
N PRO A 228 -3.72 17.39 13.02
CA PRO A 228 -4.85 18.02 13.70
C PRO A 228 -5.82 17.02 14.34
N ARG A 229 -6.00 15.84 13.77
CA ARG A 229 -6.86 14.79 14.37
C ARG A 229 -6.34 14.28 15.71
N LEU A 230 -5.02 14.23 15.94
CA LEU A 230 -4.48 13.85 17.24
C LEU A 230 -4.79 14.91 18.31
N GLU A 231 -4.71 16.19 17.95
CA GLU A 231 -5.15 17.26 18.85
C GLU A 231 -6.65 17.13 19.20
N PHE A 232 -7.47 16.78 18.22
CA PHE A 232 -8.89 16.51 18.45
C PHE A 232 -9.10 15.32 19.40
N PHE A 233 -8.37 14.22 19.24
CA PHE A 233 -8.43 13.05 20.15
C PHE A 233 -8.03 13.43 21.58
N GLU A 234 -6.96 14.19 21.74
CA GLU A 234 -6.54 14.66 23.06
C GLU A 234 -7.55 15.60 23.71
N ARG A 235 -8.22 16.47 22.93
CA ARG A 235 -9.32 17.29 23.45
C ARG A 235 -10.47 16.43 23.96
N MET A 236 -10.84 15.39 23.23
CA MET A 236 -11.90 14.47 23.66
C MET A 236 -11.54 13.72 24.94
N ARG A 237 -10.31 13.24 25.10
CA ARG A 237 -9.83 12.59 26.33
C ARG A 237 -9.87 13.53 27.54
N ARG A 238 -9.50 14.79 27.36
CA ARG A 238 -9.60 15.81 28.40
C ARG A 238 -11.04 16.13 28.77
N PHE A 239 -11.96 15.97 27.85
CA PHE A 239 -13.38 16.22 28.07
C PHE A 239 -14.05 15.09 28.87
N SER A 240 -13.62 13.85 28.70
CA SER A 240 -14.17 12.69 29.42
C SER A 240 -13.04 11.73 29.82
N SER A 241 -12.81 11.60 31.14
CA SER A 241 -11.79 10.70 31.68
C SER A 241 -12.10 9.21 31.49
N GLU A 242 -13.36 8.88 31.29
CA GLU A 242 -13.82 7.51 31.04
C GLU A 242 -13.77 7.11 29.55
N LEU A 243 -13.33 8.01 28.67
CA LEU A 243 -13.19 7.74 27.24
C LEU A 243 -11.89 7.00 26.97
N GLU A 244 -12.03 5.73 26.58
CA GLU A 244 -10.95 4.92 26.03
C GLU A 244 -10.98 5.02 24.50
N MET A 245 -9.89 5.48 23.92
CA MET A 245 -9.69 5.48 22.48
C MET A 245 -8.82 4.28 22.11
N ARG A 246 -9.27 3.51 21.12
CA ARG A 246 -8.58 2.35 20.55
C ARG A 246 -8.32 2.57 19.07
N ASP A 247 -7.29 1.94 18.55
CA ASP A 247 -7.04 1.94 17.12
C ASP A 247 -8.14 1.15 16.41
N SER A 248 -8.68 1.71 15.33
CA SER A 248 -9.63 1.03 14.46
C SER A 248 -9.01 -0.12 13.68
N ALA A 249 -7.69 -0.16 13.54
CA ALA A 249 -6.91 -1.19 12.87
C ALA A 249 -7.26 -2.59 13.39
N ASP A 250 -7.44 -2.77 14.71
CA ASP A 250 -7.84 -4.05 15.31
C ASP A 250 -9.16 -4.63 14.74
N ILE A 251 -9.95 -3.79 14.08
CA ILE A 251 -11.25 -4.16 13.50
C ILE A 251 -11.20 -4.10 11.97
N LEU A 252 -10.62 -3.03 11.41
CA LEU A 252 -10.65 -2.80 9.97
C LEU A 252 -9.67 -3.70 9.22
N ASP A 253 -8.46 -3.91 9.72
CA ASP A 253 -7.45 -4.70 9.03
C ASP A 253 -7.92 -6.15 8.77
N PRO A 254 -8.48 -6.88 9.76
CA PRO A 254 -9.04 -8.21 9.50
C PRO A 254 -10.21 -8.22 8.51
N VAL A 255 -10.96 -7.12 8.39
CA VAL A 255 -12.06 -7.02 7.42
C VAL A 255 -11.51 -6.69 6.03
N ARG A 256 -10.57 -5.75 5.90
CA ARG A 256 -9.94 -5.35 4.65
C ARG A 256 -9.08 -6.45 4.04
N MET A 257 -8.36 -7.20 4.88
CA MET A 257 -7.50 -8.31 4.47
C MET A 257 -8.25 -9.42 3.70
N LEU A 258 -9.58 -9.55 3.89
CA LEU A 258 -10.42 -10.51 3.18
C LEU A 258 -11.23 -9.78 2.10
N HIS A 259 -10.69 -9.75 0.90
CA HIS A 259 -11.20 -8.98 -0.22
C HIS A 259 -12.60 -9.41 -0.65
N ASP A 260 -13.50 -8.44 -0.81
CA ASP A 260 -14.82 -8.67 -1.39
C ASP A 260 -14.76 -8.81 -2.93
N ALA A 261 -15.90 -9.06 -3.54
CA ALA A 261 -15.99 -9.25 -4.98
C ALA A 261 -15.49 -8.05 -5.79
N TYR A 262 -15.70 -6.85 -5.28
CA TYR A 262 -15.24 -5.64 -5.94
C TYR A 262 -13.73 -5.48 -5.85
N ASP A 263 -13.14 -5.69 -4.66
CA ASP A 263 -11.69 -5.68 -4.47
C ASP A 263 -11.02 -6.69 -5.40
N LEU A 264 -11.51 -7.94 -5.39
CA LEU A 264 -10.96 -9.02 -6.23
C LEU A 264 -11.02 -8.69 -7.73
N ALA A 265 -12.10 -8.04 -8.19
CA ALA A 265 -12.23 -7.62 -9.58
C ALA A 265 -11.26 -6.48 -9.92
N CYS A 266 -11.13 -5.49 -9.03
CA CYS A 266 -10.24 -4.35 -9.22
C CYS A 266 -8.76 -4.75 -9.20
N ILE A 267 -8.33 -5.60 -8.24
CA ILE A 267 -6.96 -6.13 -8.18
C ILE A 267 -6.61 -6.88 -9.48
N ARG A 268 -7.48 -7.77 -9.96
CA ARG A 268 -7.26 -8.49 -11.23
C ARG A 268 -7.13 -7.53 -12.41
N ARG A 269 -7.92 -6.46 -12.43
CA ARG A 269 -7.85 -5.45 -13.48
C ARG A 269 -6.54 -4.66 -13.39
N ALA A 270 -6.10 -4.30 -12.19
CA ALA A 270 -4.79 -3.67 -11.96
C ALA A 270 -3.64 -4.54 -12.49
N VAL A 271 -3.63 -5.84 -12.15
CA VAL A 271 -2.65 -6.82 -12.64
C VAL A 271 -2.66 -6.92 -14.17
N GLN A 272 -3.84 -6.97 -14.78
CA GLN A 272 -3.96 -7.02 -16.25
C GLN A 272 -3.33 -5.78 -16.90
N ILE A 273 -3.65 -4.59 -16.38
CA ILE A 273 -3.12 -3.31 -16.90
C ILE A 273 -1.61 -3.25 -16.70
N THR A 274 -1.13 -3.67 -15.52
CA THR A 274 0.31 -3.75 -15.21
C THR A 274 1.03 -4.64 -16.22
N GLY A 275 0.49 -5.82 -16.50
CA GLY A 275 1.06 -6.75 -17.49
C GLY A 275 1.15 -6.15 -18.90
N GLU A 276 0.14 -5.40 -19.34
CA GLU A 276 0.19 -4.69 -20.62
C GLU A 276 1.33 -3.65 -20.65
N GLY A 277 1.51 -2.90 -19.57
CA GLY A 277 2.59 -1.92 -19.45
C GLY A 277 3.96 -2.56 -19.42
N ILE A 278 4.15 -3.61 -18.61
CA ILE A 278 5.41 -4.37 -18.51
C ILE A 278 5.81 -4.91 -19.90
N VAL A 279 4.90 -5.54 -20.63
CA VAL A 279 5.20 -6.09 -21.96
C VAL A 279 5.71 -5.00 -22.91
N GLU A 280 5.06 -3.84 -22.96
CA GLU A 280 5.50 -2.73 -23.82
C GLU A 280 6.79 -2.07 -23.34
N GLY A 281 6.97 -1.90 -22.02
CA GLY A 281 8.21 -1.38 -21.43
C GLY A 281 9.40 -2.29 -21.72
N LEU A 282 9.26 -3.59 -21.48
CA LEU A 282 10.34 -4.56 -21.71
C LEU A 282 10.67 -4.73 -23.21
N ARG A 283 9.69 -4.65 -24.10
CA ARG A 283 9.95 -4.58 -25.56
C ARG A 283 10.77 -3.35 -25.94
N ALA A 284 10.58 -2.26 -25.23
CA ALA A 284 11.30 -1.00 -25.44
C ALA A 284 12.71 -0.99 -24.83
N ALA A 285 13.06 -1.95 -23.97
CA ALA A 285 14.32 -2.02 -23.27
C ALA A 285 15.46 -2.43 -24.23
N LYS A 286 16.00 -1.45 -24.96
CA LYS A 286 17.04 -1.60 -25.98
C LYS A 286 18.23 -0.69 -25.71
N PRO A 287 19.44 -1.06 -26.17
CA PRO A 287 20.60 -0.19 -26.07
C PRO A 287 20.33 1.21 -26.63
N GLY A 288 20.74 2.22 -25.87
CA GLY A 288 20.58 3.63 -26.24
C GLY A 288 19.25 4.27 -25.80
N ARG A 289 18.31 3.52 -25.27
CA ARG A 289 17.18 4.08 -24.51
C ARG A 289 17.61 4.38 -23.07
N THR A 290 16.85 5.22 -22.39
CA THR A 290 17.05 5.49 -20.96
C THR A 290 16.07 4.71 -20.12
N GLU A 291 16.44 4.44 -18.85
CA GLU A 291 15.55 3.86 -17.84
C GLU A 291 14.24 4.66 -17.76
N THR A 292 14.32 5.99 -17.73
CA THR A 292 13.15 6.89 -17.71
C THR A 292 12.24 6.69 -18.92
N GLN A 293 12.79 6.50 -20.13
CA GLN A 293 11.95 6.27 -21.33
C GLN A 293 11.17 4.96 -21.24
N ILE A 294 11.74 3.93 -20.60
CA ILE A 294 11.05 2.64 -20.39
C ILE A 294 9.96 2.82 -19.35
N MET A 295 10.27 3.49 -18.24
CA MET A 295 9.32 3.83 -17.18
C MET A 295 8.10 4.58 -17.74
N GLU A 296 8.32 5.65 -18.50
CA GLU A 296 7.24 6.47 -19.06
C GLU A 296 6.33 5.71 -20.05
N ILE A 297 6.85 4.68 -20.72
CA ILE A 297 6.03 3.81 -21.57
C ILE A 297 5.03 3.01 -20.71
N MET A 298 5.47 2.43 -19.61
CA MET A 298 4.60 1.68 -18.70
C MET A 298 3.55 2.59 -18.07
N ASP A 299 3.98 3.73 -17.54
CA ASP A 299 3.12 4.73 -16.93
C ASP A 299 2.08 5.27 -17.90
N PHE A 300 2.47 5.48 -19.17
CA PHE A 300 1.53 5.86 -20.23
C PHE A 300 0.45 4.80 -20.44
N VAL A 301 0.83 3.52 -20.49
CA VAL A 301 -0.13 2.42 -20.70
C VAL A 301 -1.13 2.39 -19.54
N TYR A 302 -0.67 2.53 -18.29
CA TYR A 302 -1.55 2.55 -17.12
C TYR A 302 -2.60 3.65 -17.21
N ARG A 303 -2.15 4.90 -17.44
CA ARG A 303 -3.06 6.05 -17.57
C ARG A 303 -3.98 5.94 -18.77
N TYR A 304 -3.50 5.39 -19.88
CA TYR A 304 -4.32 5.17 -21.07
C TYR A 304 -5.43 4.14 -20.83
N ARG A 305 -5.20 3.19 -19.92
CA ARG A 305 -6.18 2.17 -19.50
C ARG A 305 -7.07 2.64 -18.35
N GLY A 306 -6.99 3.91 -17.93
CA GLY A 306 -7.80 4.48 -16.87
C GLY A 306 -7.33 4.12 -15.46
N ALA A 307 -6.08 3.68 -15.31
CA ALA A 307 -5.43 3.43 -14.03
C ALA A 307 -4.46 4.57 -13.65
N THR A 308 -4.06 4.61 -12.42
CA THR A 308 -2.95 5.42 -11.90
C THR A 308 -1.75 4.53 -11.58
N LEU A 309 -0.72 5.10 -10.95
CA LEU A 309 0.39 4.33 -10.41
C LEU A 309 0.02 3.85 -9.01
N GLY A 310 0.27 2.58 -8.69
CA GLY A 310 0.23 2.07 -7.33
C GLY A 310 1.37 2.62 -6.50
N PHE A 311 2.54 2.73 -7.13
CA PHE A 311 3.76 3.32 -6.58
C PHE A 311 4.64 3.83 -7.74
N PRO A 312 5.73 4.57 -7.48
CA PRO A 312 6.65 5.01 -8.53
C PRO A 312 7.33 3.83 -9.21
N THR A 313 7.14 3.70 -10.52
CA THR A 313 7.77 2.66 -11.32
C THR A 313 9.29 2.70 -11.22
N GLU A 314 9.92 1.58 -10.86
CA GLU A 314 11.37 1.42 -10.89
C GLU A 314 11.81 0.72 -12.19
N VAL A 315 12.77 1.31 -12.87
CA VAL A 315 13.47 0.69 -14.00
C VAL A 315 14.95 0.77 -13.73
N GLN A 316 15.62 -0.37 -13.73
CA GLN A 316 17.03 -0.43 -13.42
C GLN A 316 17.76 -1.44 -14.30
N GLU A 317 18.84 -0.97 -14.96
CA GLU A 317 19.75 -1.88 -15.65
C GLU A 317 20.75 -2.50 -14.67
N THR A 318 20.98 -3.80 -14.79
CA THR A 318 21.98 -4.53 -13.99
C THR A 318 22.97 -5.29 -14.86
N PRO A 319 24.25 -5.45 -14.42
CA PRO A 319 24.80 -4.97 -13.16
C PRO A 319 24.87 -3.46 -13.08
N LEU A 320 24.63 -2.94 -11.88
CA LEU A 320 24.72 -1.49 -11.65
C LEU A 320 26.11 -0.96 -12.01
N PRO A 321 26.21 0.22 -12.64
CA PRO A 321 27.49 0.91 -12.74
C PRO A 321 28.03 1.18 -11.31
N PRO A 322 29.38 1.26 -11.13
CA PRO A 322 29.94 1.65 -9.86
C PRO A 322 29.27 2.95 -9.38
N ALA A 323 28.72 2.94 -8.17
CA ALA A 323 28.09 4.11 -7.61
C ALA A 323 29.08 5.30 -7.66
N PRO A 324 28.66 6.48 -8.13
CA PRO A 324 29.48 7.69 -7.98
C PRO A 324 29.75 7.89 -6.49
N PRO A 325 30.91 8.48 -6.10
CA PRO A 325 31.20 8.74 -4.71
C PRO A 325 30.03 9.51 -4.09
N ALA A 326 29.50 8.97 -3.01
CA ALA A 326 28.32 9.51 -2.34
C ALA A 326 28.55 11.01 -2.04
N LYS A 327 27.78 11.88 -2.66
CA LYS A 327 27.59 13.22 -2.13
C LYS A 327 26.80 13.04 -0.84
N GLU A 328 27.27 13.67 0.23
CA GLU A 328 26.50 13.71 1.47
C GLU A 328 25.11 14.30 1.16
N ILE A 329 24.10 13.46 1.27
CA ILE A 329 22.72 13.90 1.15
C ILE A 329 22.34 14.47 2.51
N PRO A 330 21.81 15.71 2.59
CA PRO A 330 21.39 16.27 3.87
C PRO A 330 20.36 15.35 4.54
N GLU A 331 20.53 15.08 5.83
CA GLU A 331 19.54 14.32 6.63
C GLU A 331 18.14 14.92 6.43
N GLY A 332 17.20 14.10 6.00
CA GLY A 332 15.80 14.51 5.78
C GLY A 332 15.36 14.61 4.31
N PHE A 333 16.29 14.46 3.35
CA PHE A 333 15.93 14.29 1.95
C PHE A 333 15.87 12.80 1.63
N ILE A 334 14.67 12.27 1.44
CA ILE A 334 14.48 10.97 0.79
C ILE A 334 14.53 11.25 -0.71
N ASP A 335 15.49 10.60 -1.37
CA ASP A 335 15.81 10.82 -2.76
C ASP A 335 14.73 10.32 -3.71
N PHE A 336 13.71 11.11 -3.96
CA PHE A 336 13.19 11.24 -5.30
C PHE A 336 13.89 12.44 -5.98
N VAL A 337 15.20 12.39 -6.04
CA VAL A 337 15.90 13.23 -7.01
C VAL A 337 15.58 12.58 -8.36
N PRO A 338 14.82 13.24 -9.26
CA PRO A 338 14.81 12.84 -10.65
C PRO A 338 16.29 12.71 -11.02
N ARG A 339 16.73 11.51 -11.40
CA ARG A 339 18.13 11.35 -11.82
C ARG A 339 18.35 12.40 -12.87
N SER A 340 19.05 13.48 -12.51
CA SER A 340 19.28 14.64 -13.39
C SER A 340 20.11 14.28 -14.62
N GLN A 341 20.54 13.02 -14.71
CA GLN A 341 21.27 12.46 -15.84
C GLN A 341 20.52 11.20 -16.32
N ALA A 342 20.17 11.21 -17.59
CA ALA A 342 19.60 10.05 -18.24
C ALA A 342 20.56 8.85 -18.13
N VAL A 343 20.12 7.76 -17.50
CA VAL A 343 20.87 6.51 -17.47
C VAL A 343 20.50 5.71 -18.71
N PHE A 344 21.48 5.58 -19.61
CA PHE A 344 21.31 4.87 -20.87
C PHE A 344 21.50 3.37 -20.66
N ILE A 345 20.60 2.59 -21.22
CA ILE A 345 20.68 1.12 -21.27
C ILE A 345 21.87 0.72 -22.14
N ARG A 346 22.71 -0.16 -21.59
CA ARG A 346 23.95 -0.63 -22.24
C ARG A 346 23.79 -2.01 -22.83
N PRO A 347 24.53 -2.35 -23.91
CA PRO A 347 24.62 -3.73 -24.39
C PRO A 347 25.09 -4.69 -23.28
N GLY A 348 24.57 -5.92 -23.28
CA GLY A 348 24.93 -6.97 -22.34
C GLY A 348 24.22 -6.89 -20.98
N GLY A 349 23.48 -5.82 -20.71
CA GLY A 349 22.73 -5.64 -19.48
C GLY A 349 21.44 -6.46 -19.40
N VAL A 350 20.88 -6.53 -18.22
CA VAL A 350 19.52 -6.99 -17.96
C VAL A 350 18.75 -5.82 -17.34
N VAL A 351 17.62 -5.48 -17.94
CA VAL A 351 16.72 -4.48 -17.37
C VAL A 351 15.78 -5.17 -16.40
N HIS A 352 15.75 -4.70 -15.20
CA HIS A 352 14.80 -4.98 -14.15
C HIS A 352 13.71 -3.91 -14.16
N VAL A 353 12.46 -4.31 -14.01
CA VAL A 353 11.34 -3.43 -13.74
C VAL A 353 10.61 -3.88 -12.51
N ASP A 354 10.19 -2.91 -11.69
CA ASP A 354 9.37 -3.08 -10.52
C ASP A 354 8.26 -2.03 -10.61
N THR A 355 7.01 -2.49 -10.76
CA THR A 355 5.92 -1.60 -11.16
C THR A 355 4.54 -2.20 -10.91
N GLY A 356 3.59 -1.32 -10.64
CA GLY A 356 2.19 -1.69 -10.49
C GLY A 356 1.25 -0.56 -10.84
N ALA A 357 0.20 -0.88 -11.60
CA ALA A 357 -0.93 0.00 -11.80
C ALA A 357 -1.85 -0.03 -10.58
N SER A 358 -2.51 1.08 -10.30
CA SER A 358 -3.64 1.15 -9.38
C SER A 358 -4.90 1.44 -10.16
N PHE A 359 -5.86 0.52 -10.10
CA PHE A 359 -7.15 0.66 -10.75
C PHE A 359 -8.27 0.75 -9.71
N ARG A 360 -8.99 1.89 -9.66
CA ARG A 360 -9.99 2.19 -8.63
C ARG A 360 -9.41 1.95 -7.22
N ASP A 361 -8.20 2.49 -7.01
CA ASP A 361 -7.42 2.41 -5.78
C ASP A 361 -7.12 0.98 -5.30
N HIS A 362 -7.01 0.03 -6.21
CA HIS A 362 -6.49 -1.30 -5.94
C HIS A 362 -5.22 -1.51 -6.77
N SER A 363 -4.15 -1.86 -6.09
CA SER A 363 -2.81 -1.92 -6.65
C SER A 363 -2.45 -3.33 -7.13
N ALA A 364 -1.55 -3.39 -8.10
CA ALA A 364 -0.75 -4.55 -8.45
C ALA A 364 0.71 -4.28 -8.09
N ASP A 365 1.52 -5.36 -7.93
CA ASP A 365 2.96 -5.26 -7.70
C ASP A 365 3.70 -6.39 -8.41
N ILE A 366 4.52 -6.05 -9.41
CA ILE A 366 5.10 -7.06 -10.29
C ILE A 366 6.51 -6.69 -10.71
N GLN A 367 7.45 -7.62 -10.47
CA GLN A 367 8.83 -7.49 -10.94
C GLN A 367 9.12 -8.44 -12.09
N ARG A 368 9.74 -7.91 -13.16
CA ARG A 368 10.16 -8.68 -14.32
C ARG A 368 11.53 -8.22 -14.85
N HIS A 369 12.12 -9.05 -15.69
CA HIS A 369 13.45 -8.82 -16.27
C HIS A 369 13.47 -9.13 -17.75
N VAL A 370 14.35 -8.41 -18.48
CA VAL A 370 14.58 -8.66 -19.89
C VAL A 370 16.07 -8.48 -20.24
N PRO A 371 16.68 -9.39 -21.04
CA PRO A 371 18.04 -9.20 -21.55
C PRO A 371 18.03 -8.16 -22.68
N VAL A 372 18.84 -7.12 -22.55
CA VAL A 372 18.87 -5.98 -23.46
C VAL A 372 19.21 -6.39 -24.91
N ASP A 373 20.08 -7.38 -25.08
CA ASP A 373 20.54 -7.86 -26.39
C ASP A 373 19.67 -9.01 -26.95
N GLY A 374 18.51 -9.27 -26.32
CA GLY A 374 17.57 -10.30 -26.78
C GLY A 374 17.87 -11.72 -26.34
N GLN A 375 18.97 -11.95 -25.62
CA GLN A 375 19.34 -13.24 -25.03
C GLN A 375 20.14 -13.01 -23.74
N PHE A 376 19.87 -13.85 -22.74
CA PHE A 376 20.69 -13.89 -21.53
C PHE A 376 22.04 -14.56 -21.79
N THR A 377 23.10 -14.09 -21.15
CA THR A 377 24.36 -14.84 -21.02
C THR A 377 24.15 -16.10 -20.19
N ASP A 378 25.08 -17.06 -20.24
CA ASP A 378 24.97 -18.31 -19.47
C ASP A 378 24.86 -18.04 -17.95
N GLU A 379 25.59 -17.03 -17.46
CA GLU A 379 25.53 -16.64 -16.03
C GLU A 379 24.18 -15.99 -15.68
N GLN A 380 23.71 -15.05 -16.49
CA GLN A 380 22.39 -14.41 -16.30
C GLN A 380 21.27 -15.43 -16.35
N ARG A 381 21.33 -16.35 -17.33
CA ARG A 381 20.38 -17.48 -17.47
C ARG A 381 20.34 -18.33 -16.22
N ARG A 382 21.50 -18.70 -15.69
CA ARG A 382 21.60 -19.49 -14.47
C ARG A 382 20.95 -18.78 -13.28
N LEU A 383 21.23 -17.50 -13.06
CA LEU A 383 20.63 -16.72 -11.98
C LEU A 383 19.10 -16.61 -12.18
N TYR A 384 18.67 -16.37 -13.41
CA TYR A 384 17.26 -16.29 -13.77
C TYR A 384 16.52 -17.60 -13.46
N GLU A 385 17.06 -18.74 -13.86
CA GLU A 385 16.48 -20.07 -13.59
C GLU A 385 16.39 -20.37 -12.09
N ILE A 386 17.40 -19.98 -11.31
CA ILE A 386 17.35 -20.11 -9.85
C ILE A 386 16.19 -19.29 -9.28
N ALA A 387 16.13 -18.00 -9.58
CA ALA A 387 15.09 -17.12 -9.06
C ALA A 387 13.69 -17.55 -9.53
N LEU A 388 13.53 -17.90 -10.82
CA LEU A 388 12.27 -18.38 -11.38
C LEU A 388 11.79 -19.68 -10.69
N ASN A 389 12.70 -20.62 -10.44
CA ASN A 389 12.37 -21.86 -9.73
C ASN A 389 11.93 -21.61 -8.29
N VAL A 390 12.60 -20.69 -7.59
CA VAL A 390 12.19 -20.30 -6.22
C VAL A 390 10.81 -19.69 -6.25
N GLN A 391 10.54 -18.72 -7.14
CA GLN A 391 9.25 -18.05 -7.28
C GLN A 391 8.11 -19.05 -7.49
N LYS A 392 8.23 -19.91 -8.50
CA LYS A 392 7.23 -20.94 -8.81
C LYS A 392 7.02 -21.91 -7.65
N THR A 393 8.09 -22.32 -6.98
CA THR A 393 8.00 -23.27 -5.88
C THR A 393 7.32 -22.66 -4.67
N VAL A 394 7.66 -21.42 -4.30
CA VAL A 394 7.02 -20.71 -3.19
C VAL A 394 5.53 -20.51 -3.47
N ILE A 395 5.17 -19.97 -4.64
CA ILE A 395 3.77 -19.76 -5.01
C ILE A 395 2.98 -21.08 -4.98
N SER A 396 3.56 -22.18 -5.43
CA SER A 396 2.91 -23.50 -5.41
C SER A 396 2.56 -24.00 -4.00
N ARG A 397 3.10 -23.41 -2.95
CA ARG A 397 2.85 -23.77 -1.55
C ARG A 397 1.76 -22.93 -0.91
N ILE A 398 1.31 -21.87 -1.57
CA ILE A 398 0.28 -20.96 -1.05
C ILE A 398 -1.07 -21.68 -1.03
N LYS A 399 -1.66 -21.76 0.16
CA LYS A 399 -2.99 -22.30 0.42
C LYS A 399 -3.45 -21.90 1.81
N PRO A 400 -4.73 -22.04 2.16
CA PRO A 400 -5.22 -21.79 3.50
C PRO A 400 -4.45 -22.58 4.57
N GLY A 401 -4.13 -21.92 5.68
CA GLY A 401 -3.43 -22.51 6.82
C GLY A 401 -1.92 -22.46 6.76
N VAL A 402 -1.32 -22.04 5.64
CA VAL A 402 0.14 -21.80 5.53
C VAL A 402 0.48 -20.45 6.14
N TYR A 403 1.63 -20.34 6.78
CA TYR A 403 2.12 -19.10 7.36
C TYR A 403 3.15 -18.40 6.46
N TRP A 404 3.25 -17.08 6.53
CA TRP A 404 4.25 -16.29 5.82
C TRP A 404 5.68 -16.76 6.07
N TRP A 405 6.03 -17.08 7.32
CA TRP A 405 7.36 -17.56 7.70
C TRP A 405 7.72 -18.92 7.06
N GLU A 406 6.74 -19.78 6.76
CA GLU A 406 6.98 -21.05 6.06
C GLU A 406 7.40 -20.79 4.61
N LEU A 407 6.73 -19.85 3.93
CA LEU A 407 7.06 -19.45 2.56
C LEU A 407 8.43 -18.77 2.51
N HIS A 408 8.71 -17.85 3.43
CA HIS A 408 10.02 -17.19 3.53
C HIS A 408 11.15 -18.19 3.78
N ASN A 409 11.01 -19.09 4.74
CA ASN A 409 12.02 -20.08 5.05
C ASN A 409 12.26 -21.04 3.89
N LEU A 410 11.23 -21.38 3.12
CA LEU A 410 11.36 -22.17 1.90
C LEU A 410 12.24 -21.45 0.86
N ALA A 411 11.97 -20.16 0.59
CA ALA A 411 12.77 -19.37 -0.34
C ALA A 411 14.24 -19.28 0.11
N VAL A 412 14.49 -18.96 1.39
CA VAL A 412 15.83 -18.90 1.99
C VAL A 412 16.57 -20.24 1.84
N GLN A 413 15.89 -21.37 2.12
CA GLN A 413 16.52 -22.68 1.98
C GLN A 413 16.86 -23.00 0.53
N MET A 414 15.96 -22.73 -0.42
CA MET A 414 16.22 -22.97 -1.84
C MET A 414 17.37 -22.12 -2.37
N LEU A 415 17.44 -20.84 -1.98
CA LEU A 415 18.53 -19.94 -2.35
C LEU A 415 19.88 -20.39 -1.77
N ARG A 416 19.87 -20.92 -0.54
CA ARG A 416 21.05 -21.51 0.10
C ARG A 416 21.57 -22.72 -0.66
N ASP A 417 20.67 -23.63 -1.00
CA ASP A 417 21.00 -24.87 -1.70
C ASP A 417 21.45 -24.61 -3.15
N ALA A 418 20.97 -23.54 -3.77
CA ALA A 418 21.34 -23.13 -5.12
C ALA A 418 22.77 -22.55 -5.23
N GLY A 419 23.46 -22.32 -4.11
CA GLY A 419 24.84 -21.83 -4.09
C GLY A 419 25.11 -20.73 -3.05
N GLY A 420 24.33 -20.67 -1.98
CA GLY A 420 24.50 -19.71 -0.88
C GLY A 420 24.07 -18.30 -1.25
N TYR A 421 23.04 -18.18 -2.09
CA TYR A 421 22.45 -16.88 -2.48
C TYR A 421 21.56 -16.29 -1.40
N ASP A 422 21.12 -17.06 -0.40
CA ASP A 422 20.35 -16.63 0.77
C ASP A 422 20.99 -15.43 1.50
N LYS A 423 22.31 -15.35 1.53
CA LYS A 423 23.03 -14.22 2.14
C LYS A 423 22.84 -12.87 1.44
N TYR A 424 22.29 -12.87 0.24
CA TYR A 424 21.97 -11.67 -0.55
C TYR A 424 20.47 -11.38 -0.59
N TYR A 425 19.66 -12.28 -0.06
CA TYR A 425 18.23 -12.10 0.10
C TYR A 425 17.95 -11.53 1.50
N THR A 426 17.74 -10.22 1.58
CA THR A 426 17.72 -9.46 2.85
C THR A 426 16.36 -8.89 3.23
N TYR A 427 15.31 -9.21 2.49
CA TYR A 427 13.95 -8.74 2.72
C TYR A 427 12.96 -9.91 2.91
N GLY A 428 11.70 -9.62 3.17
CA GLY A 428 10.63 -10.61 3.33
C GLY A 428 10.26 -11.31 2.03
N ILE A 429 9.37 -12.32 2.13
CA ILE A 429 8.89 -13.06 0.95
C ILE A 429 7.78 -12.30 0.23
N GLY A 430 7.39 -11.12 0.70
CA GLY A 430 6.34 -10.32 0.12
C GLY A 430 5.47 -9.65 1.17
N HIS A 431 4.33 -9.16 0.73
CA HIS A 431 3.39 -8.39 1.54
C HIS A 431 1.94 -8.63 1.10
N PHE A 432 0.99 -8.15 1.91
CA PHE A 432 -0.41 -8.06 1.47
C PHE A 432 -0.56 -6.95 0.44
N ILE A 433 -1.47 -7.14 -0.49
CA ILE A 433 -1.80 -6.18 -1.55
C ILE A 433 -3.31 -5.96 -1.60
N GLY A 434 -3.73 -4.74 -1.89
CA GLY A 434 -5.13 -4.36 -1.96
C GLY A 434 -5.29 -2.91 -2.39
N MET A 435 -5.95 -2.09 -1.58
CA MET A 435 -6.08 -0.66 -1.83
C MET A 435 -4.73 0.07 -1.73
N GLU A 436 -3.80 -0.44 -0.95
CA GLU A 436 -2.40 -0.02 -0.94
C GLU A 436 -1.53 -1.11 -1.56
N VAL A 437 -0.38 -0.73 -2.13
CA VAL A 437 0.61 -1.70 -2.60
C VAL A 437 1.13 -2.54 -1.45
N HIS A 438 1.40 -1.93 -0.28
CA HIS A 438 1.63 -2.60 0.98
C HIS A 438 0.38 -2.44 1.84
N ASP A 439 -0.64 -3.25 1.57
CA ASP A 439 -1.92 -3.14 2.27
C ASP A 439 -1.87 -3.75 3.67
N GLU A 440 -2.90 -3.47 4.44
CA GLU A 440 -3.01 -3.91 5.81
C GLU A 440 -3.18 -5.43 5.89
N GLY A 441 -2.52 -6.03 6.88
CA GLY A 441 -2.61 -7.46 7.11
C GLY A 441 -1.85 -7.93 8.34
N ASP A 442 -2.20 -9.09 8.84
CA ASP A 442 -1.56 -9.71 10.01
C ASP A 442 -0.66 -10.86 9.55
N TYR A 443 0.65 -10.63 9.53
CA TYR A 443 1.67 -11.60 9.11
C TYR A 443 1.87 -12.75 10.12
N GLU A 444 1.28 -12.66 11.31
CA GLU A 444 1.33 -13.72 12.31
C GLU A 444 0.16 -14.71 12.17
N GLN A 445 -0.87 -14.36 11.38
CA GLN A 445 -1.98 -15.24 11.09
C GLN A 445 -1.67 -16.20 9.93
N PRO A 446 -2.26 -17.41 9.94
CA PRO A 446 -2.20 -18.28 8.77
C PRO A 446 -2.99 -17.66 7.61
N LEU A 447 -2.54 -17.94 6.40
CA LEU A 447 -3.23 -17.53 5.18
C LEU A 447 -4.68 -18.02 5.15
N GLN A 448 -5.59 -17.17 4.72
CA GLN A 448 -7.01 -17.44 4.62
C GLN A 448 -7.52 -17.17 3.20
N PRO A 449 -8.58 -17.86 2.75
CA PRO A 449 -9.20 -17.55 1.46
C PRO A 449 -9.62 -16.09 1.38
N GLY A 450 -9.33 -15.45 0.25
CA GLY A 450 -9.62 -14.03 0.03
C GLY A 450 -8.49 -13.07 0.33
N MET A 451 -7.41 -13.52 0.94
CA MET A 451 -6.18 -12.72 1.05
C MET A 451 -5.52 -12.57 -0.31
N ALA A 452 -5.09 -11.37 -0.65
CA ALA A 452 -4.26 -11.09 -1.81
C ALA A 452 -2.84 -10.70 -1.36
N MET A 453 -1.84 -11.16 -2.11
CA MET A 453 -0.44 -11.10 -1.73
C MET A 453 0.42 -10.80 -2.94
N ALA A 454 1.41 -9.91 -2.79
CA ALA A 454 2.57 -9.86 -3.65
C ALA A 454 3.64 -10.80 -3.08
N ILE A 455 4.18 -11.67 -3.90
CA ILE A 455 5.23 -12.64 -3.51
C ILE A 455 6.50 -12.29 -4.24
N GLU A 456 7.52 -11.88 -3.50
CA GLU A 456 8.77 -11.36 -4.04
C GLU A 456 10.01 -12.08 -3.49
N GLN A 457 10.94 -12.36 -4.35
CA GLN A 457 12.25 -12.89 -3.98
C GLN A 457 13.27 -12.69 -5.10
N GLY A 458 14.55 -12.77 -4.79
CA GLY A 458 15.56 -12.58 -5.81
C GLY A 458 16.96 -13.00 -5.44
N VAL A 459 17.78 -13.07 -6.48
CA VAL A 459 19.22 -13.32 -6.41
C VAL A 459 19.94 -12.02 -6.79
N MET A 460 20.64 -11.41 -5.84
CA MET A 460 21.32 -10.12 -6.02
C MET A 460 22.78 -10.19 -5.58
N PRO A 461 23.65 -10.92 -6.30
CA PRO A 461 25.05 -11.02 -5.92
C PRO A 461 25.74 -9.64 -6.08
N PRO A 462 26.63 -9.24 -5.16
CA PRO A 462 27.33 -7.96 -5.23
C PRO A 462 28.12 -7.80 -6.53
N GLY A 463 27.86 -6.71 -7.27
CA GLY A 463 28.49 -6.43 -8.56
C GLY A 463 28.06 -7.35 -9.70
N GLY A 464 27.09 -8.22 -9.48
CA GLY A 464 26.50 -9.10 -10.46
C GLY A 464 25.15 -8.62 -10.98
N THR A 465 24.50 -9.45 -11.80
CA THR A 465 23.15 -9.19 -12.29
C THR A 465 22.13 -9.44 -11.18
N ARG A 466 21.24 -8.49 -10.92
CA ARG A 466 20.05 -8.66 -10.07
C ARG A 466 18.98 -9.39 -10.88
N ILE A 467 18.46 -10.48 -10.35
CA ILE A 467 17.24 -11.12 -10.84
C ILE A 467 16.30 -11.31 -9.65
N ALA A 468 15.17 -10.67 -9.67
CA ALA A 468 14.12 -10.79 -8.68
C ALA A 468 12.78 -10.98 -9.39
N PHE A 469 11.88 -11.76 -8.82
CA PHE A 469 10.52 -11.93 -9.33
C PHE A 469 9.54 -11.47 -8.27
N GLU A 470 8.47 -10.86 -8.72
CA GLU A 470 7.32 -10.53 -7.90
C GLU A 470 6.04 -10.78 -8.66
N ASP A 471 5.09 -11.39 -7.97
CA ASP A 471 3.84 -11.84 -8.56
C ASP A 471 2.68 -11.71 -7.59
N ASP A 472 1.53 -11.28 -8.10
CA ASP A 472 0.31 -11.18 -7.34
C ASP A 472 -0.47 -12.49 -7.34
N VAL A 473 -0.88 -12.89 -6.13
CA VAL A 473 -1.55 -14.17 -5.86
C VAL A 473 -2.72 -13.95 -4.91
N ILE A 474 -3.85 -14.62 -5.18
CA ILE A 474 -5.01 -14.64 -4.28
C ILE A 474 -5.13 -16.03 -3.66
N VAL A 475 -5.30 -16.10 -2.34
CA VAL A 475 -5.57 -17.35 -1.63
C VAL A 475 -7.00 -17.78 -1.89
N THR A 476 -7.19 -19.02 -2.35
CA THR A 476 -8.51 -19.61 -2.63
C THR A 476 -8.95 -20.57 -1.52
N ASP A 477 -10.14 -21.13 -1.60
CA ASP A 477 -10.63 -22.10 -0.60
C ASP A 477 -9.74 -23.34 -0.42
N THR A 478 -8.97 -23.74 -1.46
CA THR A 478 -8.19 -24.98 -1.45
C THR A 478 -6.74 -24.82 -1.87
N GLY A 479 -6.33 -23.63 -2.31
CA GLY A 479 -5.00 -23.35 -2.85
C GLY A 479 -4.82 -21.86 -3.10
N HIS A 480 -4.42 -21.53 -4.31
CA HIS A 480 -4.20 -20.14 -4.75
C HIS A 480 -4.63 -19.94 -6.20
N ASP A 481 -4.80 -18.67 -6.55
CA ASP A 481 -4.94 -18.19 -7.91
C ASP A 481 -3.79 -17.22 -8.21
N TRP A 482 -2.90 -17.62 -9.08
CA TRP A 482 -1.76 -16.81 -9.50
C TRP A 482 -2.19 -15.86 -10.60
N ILE A 483 -2.67 -14.68 -10.22
CA ILE A 483 -3.35 -13.75 -11.12
C ILE A 483 -2.41 -13.03 -12.11
N SER A 484 -1.11 -13.00 -11.84
CA SER A 484 -0.07 -12.43 -12.72
C SER A 484 0.64 -13.46 -13.61
N GLN A 485 0.27 -14.77 -13.53
CA GLN A 485 1.01 -15.83 -14.23
C GLN A 485 1.09 -15.69 -15.77
N ASN A 486 0.16 -14.92 -16.36
CA ASN A 486 0.14 -14.68 -17.80
C ASN A 486 1.13 -13.60 -18.27
N ILE A 487 1.77 -12.88 -17.33
CA ILE A 487 2.82 -11.91 -17.64
C ILE A 487 4.11 -12.68 -17.91
N PRO A 488 4.75 -12.49 -19.08
CA PRO A 488 5.90 -13.30 -19.50
C PRO A 488 7.00 -13.41 -18.43
N MET A 489 7.35 -14.65 -18.10
CA MET A 489 8.40 -14.96 -17.12
C MET A 489 9.25 -16.19 -17.53
N GLU A 490 8.78 -17.02 -18.45
CA GLU A 490 9.60 -18.13 -18.95
C GLU A 490 10.74 -17.58 -19.83
N LEU A 491 11.93 -18.16 -19.69
CA LEU A 491 13.11 -17.71 -20.43
C LEU A 491 12.87 -17.54 -21.93
N SER A 492 12.22 -18.54 -22.57
CA SER A 492 11.91 -18.51 -24.00
C SER A 492 11.03 -17.34 -24.39
N ASP A 493 10.03 -17.04 -23.57
CA ASP A 493 9.02 -16.01 -23.84
C ASP A 493 9.63 -14.62 -23.64
N VAL A 494 10.42 -14.46 -22.58
CA VAL A 494 11.12 -13.22 -22.28
C VAL A 494 12.18 -12.90 -23.35
N GLU A 495 12.99 -13.90 -23.76
CA GLU A 495 13.95 -13.70 -24.86
C GLU A 495 13.26 -13.48 -26.21
N HIS A 496 12.08 -14.05 -26.43
CA HIS A 496 11.28 -13.76 -27.62
C HIS A 496 10.80 -12.31 -27.60
N MET A 497 10.19 -11.88 -26.51
CA MET A 497 9.71 -10.51 -26.28
C MET A 497 10.87 -9.50 -26.38
N ALA A 498 12.04 -9.82 -25.85
CA ALA A 498 13.23 -8.98 -25.96
C ALA A 498 13.68 -8.69 -27.40
N ARG A 499 13.30 -9.51 -28.37
CA ARG A 499 13.59 -9.32 -29.81
C ARG A 499 12.47 -8.60 -30.54
N GLU A 500 11.29 -8.48 -29.96
CA GLU A 500 10.15 -7.78 -30.56
C GLU A 500 10.35 -6.26 -30.53
N LYS A 501 9.52 -5.59 -31.33
CA LYS A 501 9.45 -4.13 -31.36
C LYS A 501 8.34 -3.65 -30.45
N SER A 502 8.65 -2.65 -29.64
CA SER A 502 7.62 -1.92 -28.90
C SER A 502 6.75 -1.10 -29.86
N ARG A 503 5.46 -0.97 -29.56
CA ARG A 503 4.54 -0.06 -30.26
C ARG A 503 5.00 1.41 -30.16
N PHE A 504 5.86 1.72 -29.20
CA PHE A 504 6.44 3.04 -28.96
C PHE A 504 7.80 3.26 -29.67
N GLU A 505 8.20 2.38 -30.57
CA GLU A 505 9.51 2.49 -31.25
C GLU A 505 9.62 3.75 -32.12
N SER A 506 8.50 4.25 -32.67
CA SER A 506 8.48 5.49 -33.44
C SER A 506 8.84 6.75 -32.63
N PHE A 507 8.71 6.71 -31.32
CA PHE A 507 9.15 7.78 -30.42
C PHE A 507 10.66 7.75 -30.11
N ALA A 508 11.38 6.76 -30.64
CA ALA A 508 12.84 6.64 -30.45
C ALA A 508 13.66 7.57 -31.38
N GLY A 509 13.02 8.49 -32.08
CA GLY A 509 13.68 9.49 -32.93
C GLY A 509 14.68 10.32 -32.13
N LYS A 510 15.88 10.52 -32.72
CA LYS A 510 17.01 11.20 -32.08
C LYS A 510 16.85 12.73 -32.00
N GLU A 511 15.82 13.26 -32.64
CA GLU A 511 15.60 14.71 -32.68
C GLU A 511 14.34 15.09 -31.92
N PRO A 512 14.37 16.14 -31.10
CA PRO A 512 13.16 16.68 -30.53
C PRO A 512 12.21 17.09 -31.65
N LEU A 513 10.91 16.84 -31.45
CA LEU A 513 9.86 17.35 -32.35
C LEU A 513 10.09 18.85 -32.56
N SER A 514 10.33 19.27 -33.79
CA SER A 514 10.35 20.69 -34.11
C SER A 514 8.96 21.26 -33.88
N LEU A 515 8.85 22.09 -32.85
CA LEU A 515 7.63 22.86 -32.57
C LEU A 515 7.58 24.15 -33.39
N ALA A 516 8.56 24.38 -34.27
CA ALA A 516 8.49 25.50 -35.19
C ALA A 516 7.33 25.25 -36.18
N PRO A 517 6.39 26.18 -36.33
CA PRO A 517 5.41 26.06 -37.40
C PRO A 517 6.16 26.01 -38.71
N GLU A 518 5.87 24.99 -39.53
CA GLU A 518 6.33 25.02 -40.92
C GLU A 518 5.83 26.33 -41.53
N GLY A 519 6.75 27.22 -41.85
CA GLY A 519 6.45 28.52 -42.44
C GLY A 519 5.70 28.35 -43.75
N PRO A 520 4.94 29.36 -44.18
CA PRO A 520 4.08 29.30 -45.34
C PRO A 520 4.78 28.99 -46.63
#